data_9f95b327cb1956dacb782ffa854e4002
#
_entry.id   9f95b327cb1956dacb782ffa854e4002
#
_cell.length_a   1.000
_cell.length_b   1.000
_cell.length_c   1.000
_cell.angle_alpha   90.00
_cell.angle_beta   90.00
_cell.angle_gamma   90.00
#
_symmetry.space_group_name_H-M   'P 1'
#
loop_
_entity.id
_entity.type
_entity.pdbx_description
1 polymer ?
#
loop_
_entity_poly.entity_id
_entity_poly.type
_entity_poly.pdbx_seq_one_letter_code
_entity_poly.pdbx_strand_id
1 'polypeptide(L)'
;MAISTLQKLSSQIHRLPSLSPLSKSLTHRSSATASATATTSSSAKVSDRIVKLFAIDVDGQKRPIVGLAGHTLLKALTNSGLIDPASHRLEEIDACSAECEVNIAEEWLNKLPPRSYDEEYVLKRNSRARVLNKHSRLGCQVVLTHGLEGSSCVLEGKDGMEDTN
;
A
#
# COMPACT_ATOMS: atom_id res chain seq x y z
N MET A 1 -13.04 41.84 37.28
CA MET A 1 -11.87 41.74 38.17
C MET A 1 -11.09 40.52 37.75
N ALA A 2 -10.04 40.71 37.02
CA ALA A 2 -8.65 40.68 37.45
C ALA A 2 -8.21 39.22 37.72
N ILE A 3 -7.13 38.60 37.27
CA ILE A 3 -5.78 39.01 36.82
C ILE A 3 -5.12 37.75 36.24
N SER A 4 -4.55 37.82 35.09
CA SER A 4 -3.15 37.53 34.70
C SER A 4 -2.34 36.61 35.59
N THR A 5 -1.79 35.56 34.98
CA THR A 5 -0.35 35.26 35.15
C THR A 5 0.21 34.50 33.97
N LEU A 6 1.02 35.20 33.20
CA LEU A 6 2.04 34.71 32.30
C LEU A 6 3.18 34.06 33.10
N GLN A 7 3.58 32.87 32.80
CA GLN A 7 4.92 32.40 33.16
C GLN A 7 5.64 31.83 31.94
N LYS A 8 6.59 32.64 31.50
CA LYS A 8 7.74 32.31 30.68
C LYS A 8 8.54 31.18 31.35
N LEU A 9 8.88 30.17 30.61
CA LEU A 9 10.01 29.33 30.91
C LEU A 9 10.97 29.29 29.73
N SER A 10 12.08 29.84 30.03
CA SER A 10 13.29 30.12 29.30
C SER A 10 13.97 28.87 28.75
N SER A 11 14.47 29.01 27.54
CA SER A 11 15.46 28.21 26.85
C SER A 11 16.67 27.81 27.71
N GLN A 12 16.98 26.52 27.71
CA GLN A 12 18.31 26.05 28.05
C GLN A 12 18.87 25.28 26.87
N ILE A 13 19.71 25.95 26.14
CA ILE A 13 20.56 25.38 25.11
C ILE A 13 21.78 24.81 25.78
N HIS A 14 21.89 23.50 25.88
CA HIS A 14 23.13 22.86 26.27
C HIS A 14 24.00 22.62 25.03
N ARG A 15 25.05 23.41 24.96
CA ARG A 15 26.20 23.22 24.06
C ARG A 15 26.94 21.93 24.45
N LEU A 16 27.11 21.05 23.50
CA LEU A 16 28.06 19.94 23.61
C LEU A 16 29.39 20.34 22.95
N PRO A 17 30.51 20.08 23.61
CA PRO A 17 31.82 20.41 23.05
C PRO A 17 32.28 19.35 22.03
N SER A 18 32.84 19.85 20.95
CA SER A 18 33.58 19.08 19.96
C SER A 18 34.86 18.50 20.56
N LEU A 19 35.03 17.21 20.46
CA LEU A 19 36.31 16.55 20.66
C LEU A 19 36.70 15.80 19.40
N SER A 20 37.65 16.33 18.69
CA SER A 20 38.44 15.62 17.70
C SER A 20 39.51 14.79 18.43
N PRO A 21 39.82 13.58 18.01
CA PRO A 21 41.15 13.07 18.13
C PRO A 21 41.77 12.72 16.79
N LEU A 22 42.95 13.24 16.62
CA LEU A 22 43.98 12.71 15.72
C LEU A 22 44.27 11.27 16.13
N SER A 23 44.53 10.40 15.16
CA SER A 23 45.84 9.77 15.07
C SER A 23 45.84 8.48 14.27
N LYS A 24 46.73 8.52 13.33
CA LYS A 24 47.81 7.53 13.06
C LYS A 24 47.40 6.21 12.41
N SER A 25 47.81 6.22 11.15
CA SER A 25 48.14 5.09 10.30
C SER A 25 48.77 3.90 11.03
N LEU A 26 48.24 2.71 10.78
CA LEU A 26 49.03 1.50 10.75
C LEU A 26 48.58 0.67 9.53
N THR A 27 49.45 0.62 8.56
CA THR A 27 49.40 -0.24 7.41
C THR A 27 49.58 -1.70 7.86
N HIS A 28 48.52 -2.49 7.74
CA HIS A 28 48.66 -3.91 7.63
C HIS A 28 48.12 -4.40 6.29
N ARG A 29 49.07 -4.72 5.45
CA ARG A 29 48.88 -5.35 4.16
C ARG A 29 48.63 -6.83 4.40
N SER A 30 47.38 -7.24 4.41
CA SER A 30 47.00 -8.64 4.30
C SER A 30 46.33 -8.84 2.97
N SER A 31 47.02 -9.48 2.05
CA SER A 31 46.52 -10.00 0.79
C SER A 31 45.63 -11.19 1.11
N ALA A 32 44.33 -10.95 1.20
CA ALA A 32 43.30 -11.97 1.14
C ALA A 32 42.69 -11.95 -0.25
N THR A 33 43.00 -12.98 -1.04
CA THR A 33 42.36 -13.25 -2.31
C THR A 33 40.90 -13.61 -2.04
N ALA A 34 40.04 -12.60 -2.00
CA ALA A 34 38.59 -12.81 -1.97
C ALA A 34 38.14 -13.04 -3.41
N SER A 35 37.82 -14.30 -3.72
CA SER A 35 36.99 -14.62 -4.87
C SER A 35 35.67 -13.84 -4.76
N ALA A 36 35.61 -12.73 -5.44
CA ALA A 36 34.37 -12.00 -5.63
C ALA A 36 33.50 -12.85 -6.58
N THR A 37 32.60 -13.64 -5.99
CA THR A 37 31.46 -14.16 -6.71
C THR A 37 30.63 -12.95 -7.10
N ALA A 38 30.82 -12.46 -8.32
CA ALA A 38 29.98 -11.42 -8.88
C ALA A 38 28.57 -11.99 -9.00
N THR A 39 27.74 -11.71 -7.99
CA THR A 39 26.31 -11.85 -8.11
C THR A 39 25.88 -10.80 -9.12
N THR A 40 25.80 -11.20 -10.38
CA THR A 40 25.15 -10.41 -11.43
C THR A 40 23.70 -10.26 -11.01
N SER A 41 23.38 -9.19 -10.31
CA SER A 41 22.04 -8.69 -10.19
C SER A 41 21.63 -8.26 -11.60
N SER A 42 21.01 -9.18 -12.35
CA SER A 42 20.32 -8.82 -13.57
C SER A 42 19.29 -7.78 -13.16
N SER A 43 19.51 -6.52 -13.52
CA SER A 43 18.51 -5.48 -13.30
C SER A 43 17.28 -5.91 -14.07
N ALA A 44 16.25 -6.38 -13.33
CA ALA A 44 14.99 -6.81 -13.91
C ALA A 44 14.46 -5.66 -14.78
N LYS A 45 14.22 -5.92 -16.04
CA LYS A 45 13.68 -4.91 -16.96
C LYS A 45 12.31 -4.49 -16.43
N VAL A 46 11.91 -3.24 -16.66
CA VAL A 46 10.59 -2.74 -16.27
C VAL A 46 9.48 -3.61 -16.88
N SER A 47 9.69 -4.12 -18.11
CA SER A 47 8.78 -5.06 -18.76
C SER A 47 8.47 -6.30 -17.91
N ASP A 48 9.48 -6.81 -17.20
CA ASP A 48 9.38 -8.04 -16.40
C ASP A 48 8.58 -7.81 -15.09
N ARG A 49 8.27 -6.56 -14.77
CA ARG A 49 7.49 -6.16 -13.59
C ARG A 49 6.05 -5.80 -13.94
N ILE A 50 5.71 -5.75 -15.21
CA ILE A 50 4.34 -5.42 -15.64
C ILE A 50 3.43 -6.61 -15.36
N VAL A 51 2.29 -6.33 -14.71
CA VAL A 51 1.20 -7.28 -14.46
C VAL A 51 -0.05 -6.74 -15.14
N LYS A 52 -0.58 -7.50 -16.08
CA LYS A 52 -1.82 -7.17 -16.79
C LYS A 52 -2.97 -7.91 -16.14
N LEU A 53 -4.05 -7.18 -15.82
CA LEU A 53 -5.25 -7.75 -15.23
C LEU A 53 -6.48 -7.03 -15.77
N PHE A 54 -7.65 -7.48 -15.39
CA PHE A 54 -8.91 -6.91 -15.85
C PHE A 54 -9.73 -6.42 -14.66
N ALA A 55 -10.36 -5.26 -14.80
CA ALA A 55 -11.36 -4.79 -13.88
C ALA A 55 -12.72 -4.75 -14.58
N ILE A 56 -13.75 -5.15 -13.87
CA ILE A 56 -15.14 -4.95 -14.29
C ILE A 56 -15.63 -3.73 -13.51
N ASP A 57 -15.95 -2.71 -14.24
CA ASP A 57 -16.46 -1.44 -13.73
C ASP A 57 -17.89 -1.61 -13.16
N VAL A 58 -18.36 -0.62 -12.44
CA VAL A 58 -19.74 -0.56 -11.92
C VAL A 58 -20.81 -0.69 -13.03
N ASP A 59 -20.47 -0.24 -14.23
CA ASP A 59 -21.31 -0.38 -15.43
C ASP A 59 -21.25 -1.78 -16.07
N GLY A 60 -20.53 -2.73 -15.47
CA GLY A 60 -20.31 -4.07 -16.00
C GLY A 60 -19.31 -4.15 -17.16
N GLN A 61 -18.61 -3.05 -17.47
CA GLN A 61 -17.63 -3.02 -18.55
C GLN A 61 -16.30 -3.61 -18.11
N LYS A 62 -15.81 -4.58 -18.88
CA LYS A 62 -14.49 -5.17 -18.65
C LYS A 62 -13.40 -4.29 -19.23
N ARG A 63 -12.53 -3.75 -18.39
CA ARG A 63 -11.41 -2.89 -18.76
C ARG A 63 -10.07 -3.54 -18.46
N PRO A 64 -9.12 -3.54 -19.38
CA PRO A 64 -7.76 -3.96 -19.10
C PRO A 64 -7.07 -2.91 -18.23
N ILE A 65 -6.41 -3.35 -17.18
CA ILE A 65 -5.60 -2.51 -16.30
C ILE A 65 -4.18 -3.03 -16.26
N VAL A 66 -3.24 -2.13 -16.05
CA VAL A 66 -1.83 -2.44 -15.97
C VAL A 66 -1.29 -1.97 -14.62
N GLY A 67 -0.70 -2.90 -13.90
CA GLY A 67 0.00 -2.61 -12.65
C GLY A 67 1.45 -3.05 -12.72
N LEU A 68 2.19 -2.74 -11.67
CA LEU A 68 3.57 -3.20 -11.49
C LEU A 68 3.63 -4.17 -10.31
N ALA A 69 4.36 -5.26 -10.47
CA ALA A 69 4.64 -6.19 -9.40
C ALA A 69 5.25 -5.46 -8.19
N GLY A 70 4.71 -5.71 -7.01
CA GLY A 70 5.07 -5.02 -5.78
C GLY A 70 4.26 -3.76 -5.46
N HIS A 71 3.44 -3.25 -6.39
CA HIS A 71 2.48 -2.18 -6.13
C HIS A 71 1.13 -2.76 -5.71
N THR A 72 0.31 -1.93 -5.07
CA THR A 72 -1.06 -2.34 -4.69
C THR A 72 -2.00 -2.32 -5.88
N LEU A 73 -3.06 -3.14 -5.81
CA LEU A 73 -4.13 -3.15 -6.80
C LEU A 73 -4.82 -1.78 -6.88
N LEU A 74 -5.04 -1.13 -5.73
CA LEU A 74 -5.56 0.24 -5.68
C LEU A 74 -4.77 1.18 -6.59
N LYS A 75 -3.44 1.12 -6.55
CA LYS A 75 -2.59 1.96 -7.39
C LYS A 75 -2.81 1.72 -8.89
N ALA A 76 -3.03 0.49 -9.29
CA ALA A 76 -3.35 0.15 -10.68
C ALA A 76 -4.75 0.67 -11.08
N LEU A 77 -5.74 0.55 -10.19
CA LEU A 77 -7.11 1.04 -10.40
C LEU A 77 -7.18 2.56 -10.49
N THR A 78 -6.45 3.26 -9.62
CA THR A 78 -6.38 4.74 -9.66
C THR A 78 -5.66 5.24 -10.91
N ASN A 79 -4.59 4.57 -11.34
CA ASN A 79 -3.89 4.92 -12.58
C ASN A 79 -4.76 4.70 -13.84
N SER A 80 -5.71 3.77 -13.76
CA SER A 80 -6.67 3.49 -14.84
C SER A 80 -7.91 4.38 -14.79
N GLY A 81 -8.02 5.27 -13.79
CA GLY A 81 -9.16 6.15 -13.59
C GLY A 81 -10.45 5.45 -13.15
N LEU A 82 -10.35 4.21 -12.64
CA LEU A 82 -11.50 3.43 -12.15
C LEU A 82 -11.86 3.76 -10.71
N ILE A 83 -10.91 4.22 -9.94
CA ILE A 83 -11.10 4.71 -8.57
C ILE A 83 -10.46 6.09 -8.48
N ASP A 84 -11.19 7.05 -7.94
CA ASP A 84 -10.66 8.37 -7.66
C ASP A 84 -9.68 8.29 -6.47
N PRO A 85 -8.42 8.70 -6.64
CA PRO A 85 -7.46 8.70 -5.54
C PRO A 85 -7.90 9.56 -4.34
N ALA A 86 -8.73 10.57 -4.57
CA ALA A 86 -9.24 11.43 -3.50
C ALA A 86 -10.35 10.76 -2.67
N SER A 87 -11.04 9.76 -3.21
CA SER A 87 -12.08 9.01 -2.49
C SER A 87 -11.50 8.06 -1.45
N HIS A 88 -10.32 7.49 -1.72
CA HIS A 88 -9.66 6.57 -0.81
C HIS A 88 -8.94 7.34 0.29
N ARG A 89 -9.49 7.34 1.48
CA ARG A 89 -8.92 7.98 2.67
C ARG A 89 -8.31 6.93 3.59
N LEU A 90 -7.09 7.21 4.08
CA LEU A 90 -6.55 6.50 5.23
C LEU A 90 -7.13 7.17 6.47
N GLU A 91 -7.87 6.42 7.27
CA GLU A 91 -8.34 6.88 8.58
C GLU A 91 -7.21 6.73 9.62
N GLU A 92 -7.32 7.39 10.77
CA GLU A 92 -6.25 7.48 11.78
C GLU A 92 -5.78 6.14 12.36
N ILE A 93 -6.51 5.05 12.13
CA ILE A 93 -6.22 3.72 12.67
C ILE A 93 -6.07 2.76 11.49
N ASP A 94 -4.94 2.75 10.82
CA ASP A 94 -4.52 1.77 9.78
C ASP A 94 -5.64 1.20 8.88
N ALA A 95 -6.82 1.81 8.91
CA ALA A 95 -8.01 1.43 8.21
C ALA A 95 -8.32 2.43 7.10
N CYS A 96 -8.69 1.92 5.94
CA CYS A 96 -9.15 2.77 4.85
C CYS A 96 -10.68 2.95 4.89
N SER A 97 -11.19 3.88 4.07
CA SER A 97 -12.63 4.14 3.92
C SER A 97 -13.40 3.04 3.19
N ALA A 98 -12.73 1.95 2.78
CA ALA A 98 -13.22 0.84 1.95
C ALA A 98 -13.74 1.24 0.56
N GLU A 99 -13.42 2.45 0.09
CA GLU A 99 -13.72 2.85 -1.29
C GLU A 99 -12.95 2.02 -2.34
N CYS A 100 -11.96 1.27 -1.89
CA CYS A 100 -11.17 0.38 -2.72
C CYS A 100 -11.61 -1.10 -2.60
N GLU A 101 -12.82 -1.35 -2.11
CA GLU A 101 -13.34 -2.71 -2.06
C GLU A 101 -13.52 -3.28 -3.47
N VAL A 102 -13.01 -4.48 -3.66
CA VAL A 102 -13.08 -5.23 -4.93
C VAL A 102 -13.41 -6.68 -4.66
N ASN A 103 -14.21 -7.28 -5.52
CA ASN A 103 -14.45 -8.71 -5.50
C ASN A 103 -13.49 -9.42 -6.44
N ILE A 104 -12.75 -10.38 -5.91
CA ILE A 104 -11.76 -11.16 -6.65
C ILE A 104 -12.28 -12.59 -6.81
N ALA A 105 -12.15 -13.15 -8.01
CA ALA A 105 -12.56 -14.52 -8.28
C ALA A 105 -11.75 -15.53 -7.42
N GLU A 106 -12.39 -16.63 -7.02
CA GLU A 106 -11.84 -17.59 -6.04
C GLU A 106 -10.50 -18.19 -6.46
N GLU A 107 -10.32 -18.45 -7.74
CA GLU A 107 -9.08 -18.98 -8.33
C GLU A 107 -7.86 -18.05 -8.10
N TRP A 108 -8.11 -16.73 -7.98
CA TRP A 108 -7.09 -15.73 -7.71
C TRP A 108 -6.93 -15.43 -6.23
N LEU A 109 -8.02 -15.55 -5.44
CA LEU A 109 -7.98 -15.43 -3.99
C LEU A 109 -7.02 -16.43 -3.35
N ASN A 110 -6.97 -17.65 -3.87
CA ASN A 110 -6.07 -18.69 -3.37
C ASN A 110 -4.58 -18.37 -3.58
N LYS A 111 -4.26 -17.42 -4.45
CA LYS A 111 -2.89 -16.92 -4.70
C LYS A 111 -2.52 -15.72 -3.85
N LEU A 112 -3.48 -15.15 -3.16
CA LEU A 112 -3.29 -14.00 -2.27
C LEU A 112 -3.05 -14.46 -0.83
N PRO A 113 -2.33 -13.67 -0.05
CA PRO A 113 -2.25 -13.91 1.39
C PRO A 113 -3.65 -13.79 2.02
N PRO A 114 -3.88 -14.47 3.15
CA PRO A 114 -5.13 -14.34 3.88
C PRO A 114 -5.37 -12.88 4.27
N ARG A 115 -6.62 -12.51 4.50
CA ARG A 115 -6.99 -11.18 4.97
C ARG A 115 -6.36 -10.91 6.32
N SER A 116 -5.95 -9.67 6.56
CA SER A 116 -5.58 -9.22 7.89
C SER A 116 -6.83 -8.97 8.74
N TYR A 117 -6.64 -8.92 10.06
CA TYR A 117 -7.73 -8.60 10.98
C TYR A 117 -8.34 -7.22 10.66
N ASP A 118 -7.49 -6.23 10.36
CA ASP A 118 -7.92 -4.87 10.04
C ASP A 118 -8.70 -4.81 8.72
N GLU A 119 -8.27 -5.56 7.70
CA GLU A 119 -9.00 -5.70 6.45
C GLU A 119 -10.40 -6.28 6.68
N GLU A 120 -10.50 -7.34 7.46
CA GLU A 120 -11.79 -7.95 7.80
C GLU A 120 -12.70 -7.00 8.59
N TYR A 121 -12.13 -6.26 9.53
CA TYR A 121 -12.87 -5.28 10.34
C TYR A 121 -13.47 -4.19 9.44
N VAL A 122 -12.68 -3.62 8.53
CA VAL A 122 -13.12 -2.58 7.60
C VAL A 122 -14.21 -3.11 6.66
N LEU A 123 -14.01 -4.28 6.07
CA LEU A 123 -14.99 -4.90 5.18
C LEU A 123 -16.31 -5.18 5.89
N LYS A 124 -16.27 -5.71 7.12
CA LYS A 124 -17.48 -5.94 7.93
C LYS A 124 -18.19 -4.64 8.30
N ARG A 125 -17.44 -3.63 8.68
CA ARG A 125 -17.98 -2.31 9.05
C ARG A 125 -18.75 -1.66 7.91
N ASN A 126 -18.23 -1.78 6.69
CA ASN A 126 -18.78 -1.13 5.50
C ASN A 126 -19.84 -1.99 4.78
N SER A 127 -19.89 -3.28 5.04
CA SER A 127 -20.94 -4.14 4.49
C SER A 127 -22.32 -3.78 5.08
N ARG A 128 -23.32 -3.56 4.23
CA ARG A 128 -24.71 -3.26 4.67
C ARG A 128 -25.28 -4.33 5.58
N ALA A 129 -24.99 -5.60 5.27
CA ALA A 129 -25.48 -6.74 6.05
C ALA A 129 -24.58 -7.08 7.25
N ARG A 130 -23.46 -6.36 7.44
CA ARG A 130 -22.38 -6.71 8.38
C ARG A 130 -21.87 -8.15 8.23
N VAL A 131 -22.06 -8.71 7.05
CA VAL A 131 -21.59 -10.04 6.66
C VAL A 131 -20.37 -9.85 5.76
N LEU A 132 -19.31 -10.58 6.08
CA LEU A 132 -18.09 -10.55 5.29
C LEU A 132 -18.30 -11.39 4.01
N ASN A 133 -18.20 -10.75 2.86
CA ASN A 133 -18.18 -11.45 1.59
C ASN A 133 -16.84 -12.21 1.44
N LYS A 134 -16.93 -13.50 1.04
CA LYS A 134 -15.74 -14.35 0.84
C LYS A 134 -14.78 -13.76 -0.22
N HIS A 135 -15.32 -13.14 -1.23
CA HIS A 135 -14.57 -12.62 -2.39
C HIS A 135 -14.06 -11.21 -2.23
N SER A 136 -14.58 -10.44 -1.26
CA SER A 136 -14.19 -9.06 -1.05
C SER A 136 -12.77 -8.92 -0.50
N ARG A 137 -12.01 -8.03 -1.09
CA ARG A 137 -10.68 -7.63 -0.64
C ARG A 137 -10.55 -6.11 -0.73
N LEU A 138 -9.69 -5.53 0.08
CA LEU A 138 -9.33 -4.13 -0.05
C LEU A 138 -8.20 -3.98 -1.06
N GLY A 139 -8.41 -3.22 -2.12
CA GLY A 139 -7.41 -3.00 -3.17
C GLY A 139 -6.10 -2.40 -2.66
N CYS A 140 -6.13 -1.65 -1.55
CA CYS A 140 -4.94 -1.12 -0.90
C CYS A 140 -4.10 -2.20 -0.18
N GLN A 141 -4.70 -3.35 0.18
CA GLN A 141 -4.03 -4.47 0.84
C GLN A 141 -3.59 -5.57 -0.15
N VAL A 142 -4.12 -5.56 -1.36
CA VAL A 142 -3.75 -6.53 -2.40
C VAL A 142 -2.49 -6.05 -3.13
N VAL A 143 -1.38 -6.76 -2.93
CA VAL A 143 -0.12 -6.51 -3.64
C VAL A 143 -0.08 -7.32 -4.92
N LEU A 144 0.22 -6.65 -6.03
CA LEU A 144 0.32 -7.29 -7.35
C LEU A 144 1.56 -8.14 -7.45
N THR A 145 1.37 -9.38 -7.88
CA THR A 145 2.43 -10.33 -8.19
C THR A 145 2.18 -10.91 -9.58
N HIS A 146 3.19 -11.50 -10.20
CA HIS A 146 3.02 -12.18 -11.49
C HIS A 146 2.00 -13.32 -11.44
N GLY A 147 1.77 -13.90 -10.27
CA GLY A 147 0.72 -14.89 -10.06
C GLY A 147 -0.69 -14.38 -10.33
N LEU A 148 -0.90 -13.07 -10.32
CA LEU A 148 -2.17 -12.40 -10.60
C LEU A 148 -2.33 -11.96 -12.06
N GLU A 149 -1.40 -12.29 -12.93
CA GLU A 149 -1.51 -11.93 -14.35
C GLU A 149 -2.75 -12.59 -14.98
N GLY A 150 -3.53 -11.79 -15.70
CA GLY A 150 -4.81 -12.23 -16.29
C GLY A 150 -5.98 -12.28 -15.30
N SER A 151 -5.77 -11.94 -14.02
CA SER A 151 -6.86 -11.93 -13.03
C SER A 151 -7.93 -10.91 -13.37
N SER A 152 -9.14 -11.16 -12.88
CA SER A 152 -10.25 -10.23 -12.96
C SER A 152 -10.75 -9.86 -11.56
N CYS A 153 -11.03 -8.58 -11.37
CA CYS A 153 -11.70 -8.05 -10.18
C CYS A 153 -12.94 -7.26 -10.59
N VAL A 154 -13.95 -7.28 -9.75
CA VAL A 154 -15.20 -6.53 -9.92
C VAL A 154 -15.20 -5.39 -8.92
N LEU A 155 -15.42 -4.17 -9.40
CA LEU A 155 -15.63 -3.01 -8.55
C LEU A 155 -17.09 -3.00 -8.10
N GLU A 156 -17.32 -2.93 -6.79
CA GLU A 156 -18.67 -2.68 -6.28
C GLU A 156 -18.93 -1.18 -6.29
N GLY A 157 -19.94 -0.75 -7.09
CA GLY A 157 -20.50 0.58 -6.96
C GLY A 157 -21.12 0.69 -5.57
N LYS A 158 -20.74 1.67 -4.79
CA LYS A 158 -21.60 2.13 -3.72
C LYS A 158 -22.77 2.83 -4.42
N ASP A 159 -23.84 2.09 -4.65
CA ASP A 159 -25.08 2.67 -5.11
C ASP A 159 -25.40 3.83 -4.18
N GLY A 160 -25.21 5.03 -4.69
CA GLY A 160 -25.66 6.23 -4.01
C GLY A 160 -27.11 5.96 -3.63
N MET A 161 -27.41 6.15 -2.37
CA MET A 161 -28.76 6.21 -1.86
C MET A 161 -29.43 7.33 -2.66
N GLU A 162 -30.06 6.97 -3.79
CA GLU A 162 -31.11 7.83 -4.31
C GLU A 162 -32.20 7.79 -3.26
N ASP A 163 -32.20 8.85 -2.44
CA ASP A 163 -33.33 9.22 -1.62
C ASP A 163 -34.50 9.46 -2.57
N THR A 164 -35.24 8.40 -2.88
CA THR A 164 -36.57 8.53 -3.43
C THR A 164 -37.46 9.09 -2.30
N ASN A 165 -37.64 10.39 -2.38
CA ASN A 165 -38.59 11.16 -1.63
C ASN A 165 -40.03 10.86 -2.12
#